data_2e80547b05c30ed5cb6aa8e9537c334f
#
_entry.id   2e80547b05c30ed5cb6aa8e9537c334f
#
_cell.length_a   1.000
_cell.length_b   1.000
_cell.length_c   1.000
_cell.angle_alpha   90.00
_cell.angle_beta   90.00
_cell.angle_gamma   90.00
#
_symmetry.space_group_name_H-M   'P 1'
#
loop_
_entity.id
_entity.type
_entity.pdbx_description
1 polymer ?
#
loop_
_entity_poly.entity_id
_entity_poly.type
_entity_poly.pdbx_seq_one_letter_code
_entity_poly.pdbx_strand_id
1 'polypeptide(L)'
;MSEKYNAALGAYELIEKKESPLVLGIGTGSTTDYFTKNFLPNLSNKLKCVYSSSDRTTSLLNDLGFMVKNYDQNAVIDIYVDGADEVDKNLNLIKGGGGAHTNEKRLAKIANQFICIVDESKIVETLGNFPLPVEIRTSHKEEALLELKKYSENITVRDSLSDNKNYIFDIHNFKITEPQKTENDMLAINGVVDIGIFSDNKPQIVIVGNESSYRLIES
;
A
#
# COMPACT_ATOMS: atom_id res chain seq x y z
N MET A 1 -18.26 14.24 -8.93
CA MET A 1 -18.05 13.04 -8.07
C MET A 1 -16.74 13.26 -7.32
N SER A 2 -16.44 12.54 -6.24
CA SER A 2 -15.14 12.74 -5.57
C SER A 2 -14.01 12.03 -6.35
N GLU A 3 -12.79 12.54 -6.23
CA GLU A 3 -11.60 11.94 -6.84
C GLU A 3 -11.44 10.47 -6.43
N LYS A 4 -11.69 10.16 -5.15
CA LYS A 4 -11.66 8.78 -4.64
C LYS A 4 -12.72 7.88 -5.28
N TYR A 5 -13.90 8.44 -5.58
CA TYR A 5 -14.94 7.70 -6.31
C TYR A 5 -14.43 7.32 -7.69
N ASN A 6 -13.86 8.28 -8.44
CA ASN A 6 -13.42 8.03 -9.80
C ASN A 6 -12.23 7.06 -9.85
N ALA A 7 -11.26 7.15 -8.92
CA ALA A 7 -10.18 6.18 -8.81
C ALA A 7 -10.71 4.76 -8.51
N ALA A 8 -11.65 4.65 -7.56
CA ALA A 8 -12.25 3.38 -7.19
C ALA A 8 -13.14 2.79 -8.32
N LEU A 9 -13.87 3.64 -9.04
CA LEU A 9 -14.65 3.23 -10.21
C LEU A 9 -13.73 2.62 -11.29
N GLY A 10 -12.59 3.25 -11.58
CA GLY A 10 -11.63 2.72 -12.54
C GLY A 10 -11.12 1.34 -12.17
N ALA A 11 -10.82 1.09 -10.89
CA ALA A 11 -10.44 -0.25 -10.43
C ALA A 11 -11.59 -1.26 -10.59
N TYR A 12 -12.80 -0.87 -10.22
CA TYR A 12 -13.98 -1.70 -10.42
C TYR A 12 -14.18 -2.11 -11.88
N GLU A 13 -14.13 -1.15 -12.80
CA GLU A 13 -14.32 -1.41 -14.24
C GLU A 13 -13.23 -2.31 -14.85
N LEU A 14 -11.99 -2.21 -14.35
CA LEU A 14 -10.91 -3.11 -14.77
C LEU A 14 -11.12 -4.54 -14.25
N ILE A 15 -11.53 -4.69 -13.00
CA ILE A 15 -11.74 -6.00 -12.36
C ILE A 15 -13.00 -6.68 -12.91
N GLU A 16 -14.07 -5.91 -13.16
CA GLU A 16 -15.31 -6.44 -13.68
C GLU A 16 -15.14 -7.16 -15.02
N LYS A 17 -14.21 -6.71 -15.86
CA LYS A 17 -13.90 -7.30 -17.17
C LYS A 17 -13.08 -8.60 -17.09
N LYS A 18 -12.51 -8.93 -15.91
CA LYS A 18 -11.70 -10.14 -15.76
C LYS A 18 -12.56 -11.40 -15.63
N GLU A 19 -11.98 -12.53 -16.03
CA GLU A 19 -12.61 -13.83 -15.85
C GLU A 19 -12.69 -14.19 -14.36
N SER A 20 -13.70 -14.96 -13.99
CA SER A 20 -13.93 -15.43 -12.62
C SER A 20 -13.71 -16.95 -12.51
N PRO A 21 -13.44 -17.52 -11.32
CA PRO A 21 -13.38 -16.83 -10.02
C PRO A 21 -12.03 -16.14 -9.76
N LEU A 22 -12.05 -14.99 -9.07
CA LEU A 22 -10.87 -14.18 -8.74
C LEU A 22 -10.53 -14.27 -7.25
N VAL A 23 -9.24 -14.14 -6.95
CA VAL A 23 -8.68 -13.91 -5.62
C VAL A 23 -8.17 -12.48 -5.56
N LEU A 24 -8.76 -11.65 -4.70
CA LEU A 24 -8.33 -10.27 -4.55
C LEU A 24 -7.52 -10.05 -3.26
N GLY A 25 -6.52 -9.19 -3.35
CA GLY A 25 -5.87 -8.55 -2.21
C GLY A 25 -6.44 -7.14 -2.03
N ILE A 26 -6.78 -6.77 -0.80
CA ILE A 26 -7.33 -5.46 -0.46
C ILE A 26 -6.40 -4.77 0.53
N GLY A 27 -5.94 -3.60 0.13
CA GLY A 27 -5.03 -2.78 0.91
C GLY A 27 -5.69 -1.96 2.02
N THR A 28 -4.96 -0.98 2.54
CA THR A 28 -5.40 -0.17 3.68
C THR A 28 -5.25 1.32 3.37
N GLY A 29 -6.36 2.06 3.37
CA GLY A 29 -6.33 3.50 3.13
C GLY A 29 -7.71 4.04 2.77
N SER A 30 -7.87 5.37 2.82
CA SER A 30 -9.18 6.00 2.62
C SER A 30 -9.76 5.79 1.22
N THR A 31 -8.93 5.72 0.18
CA THR A 31 -9.36 5.42 -1.20
C THR A 31 -9.69 3.95 -1.36
N THR A 32 -8.89 3.07 -0.75
CA THR A 32 -9.12 1.63 -0.73
C THR A 32 -10.39 1.28 0.05
N ASP A 33 -10.63 1.95 1.20
CA ASP A 33 -11.89 1.81 1.95
C ASP A 33 -13.10 2.23 1.10
N TYR A 34 -12.94 3.29 0.30
CA TYR A 34 -14.00 3.74 -0.59
C TYR A 34 -14.34 2.66 -1.63
N PHE A 35 -13.32 2.08 -2.27
CA PHE A 35 -13.48 0.95 -3.18
C PHE A 35 -14.16 -0.24 -2.48
N THR A 36 -13.66 -0.60 -1.31
CA THR A 36 -14.15 -1.76 -0.54
C THR A 36 -15.62 -1.63 -0.16
N LYS A 37 -16.06 -0.44 0.27
CA LYS A 37 -17.45 -0.21 0.70
C LYS A 37 -18.43 -0.08 -0.45
N ASN A 38 -18.03 0.56 -1.55
CA ASN A 38 -18.97 1.00 -2.57
C ASN A 38 -18.93 0.16 -3.86
N PHE A 39 -17.81 -0.49 -4.15
CA PHE A 39 -17.62 -1.23 -5.40
C PHE A 39 -17.38 -2.72 -5.21
N LEU A 40 -16.63 -3.12 -4.20
CA LEU A 40 -16.31 -4.54 -3.96
C LEU A 40 -17.55 -5.44 -3.81
N PRO A 41 -18.66 -5.02 -3.14
CA PRO A 41 -19.87 -5.83 -3.06
C PRO A 41 -20.47 -6.21 -4.42
N ASN A 42 -20.32 -5.35 -5.43
CA ASN A 42 -20.81 -5.62 -6.78
C ASN A 42 -19.98 -6.70 -7.51
N LEU A 43 -18.77 -6.99 -7.01
CA LEU A 43 -17.90 -8.05 -7.52
C LEU A 43 -18.06 -9.38 -6.78
N SER A 44 -18.92 -9.48 -5.77
CA SER A 44 -19.04 -10.66 -4.88
C SER A 44 -19.18 -11.98 -5.64
N ASN A 45 -19.97 -11.99 -6.71
CA ASN A 45 -20.21 -13.19 -7.53
C ASN A 45 -18.97 -13.63 -8.35
N LYS A 46 -17.96 -12.78 -8.46
CA LYS A 46 -16.70 -13.06 -9.15
C LYS A 46 -15.59 -13.50 -8.21
N LEU A 47 -15.78 -13.35 -6.90
CA LEU A 47 -14.71 -13.56 -5.94
C LEU A 47 -14.75 -14.95 -5.32
N LYS A 48 -13.61 -15.63 -5.35
CA LYS A 48 -13.37 -16.87 -4.60
C LYS A 48 -13.12 -16.58 -3.13
N CYS A 49 -12.28 -15.61 -2.85
CA CYS A 49 -11.92 -15.12 -1.53
C CYS A 49 -11.15 -13.80 -1.63
N VAL A 50 -10.91 -13.16 -0.49
CA VAL A 50 -10.11 -11.94 -0.40
C VAL A 50 -8.98 -12.10 0.63
N TYR A 51 -7.86 -11.41 0.41
CA TYR A 51 -6.79 -11.20 1.37
C TYR A 51 -6.79 -9.75 1.82
N SER A 52 -6.36 -9.50 3.04
CA SER A 52 -6.33 -8.17 3.65
C SER A 52 -4.93 -7.81 4.13
N SER A 53 -4.56 -6.53 4.01
CA SER A 53 -3.26 -6.02 4.46
C SER A 53 -3.24 -5.57 5.92
N SER A 54 -4.39 -5.49 6.60
CA SER A 54 -4.46 -5.03 8.01
C SER A 54 -5.66 -5.59 8.75
N ASP A 55 -5.57 -5.58 10.09
CA ASP A 55 -6.68 -5.96 10.98
C ASP A 55 -7.92 -5.07 10.73
N ARG A 56 -7.70 -3.77 10.48
CA ARG A 56 -8.76 -2.81 10.16
C ARG A 56 -9.48 -3.16 8.86
N THR A 57 -8.76 -3.48 7.81
CA THR A 57 -9.34 -3.87 6.52
C THR A 57 -10.00 -5.26 6.62
N THR A 58 -9.44 -6.17 7.41
CA THR A 58 -10.06 -7.47 7.73
C THR A 58 -11.44 -7.29 8.37
N SER A 59 -11.54 -6.42 9.38
CA SER A 59 -12.82 -6.13 10.03
C SER A 59 -13.83 -5.56 9.05
N LEU A 60 -13.44 -4.59 8.23
CA LEU A 60 -14.30 -4.01 7.21
C LEU A 60 -14.83 -5.06 6.21
N LEU A 61 -13.96 -5.94 5.73
CA LEU A 61 -14.33 -7.01 4.79
C LEU A 61 -15.28 -8.03 5.41
N ASN A 62 -15.04 -8.42 6.68
CA ASN A 62 -15.93 -9.31 7.42
C ASN A 62 -17.32 -8.70 7.63
N ASP A 63 -17.39 -7.39 7.97
CA ASP A 63 -18.66 -6.67 8.12
C ASP A 63 -19.47 -6.62 6.81
N LEU A 64 -18.79 -6.66 5.67
CA LEU A 64 -19.41 -6.74 4.33
C LEU A 64 -19.70 -8.17 3.88
N GLY A 65 -19.41 -9.18 4.70
CA GLY A 65 -19.70 -10.59 4.43
C GLY A 65 -18.72 -11.32 3.51
N PHE A 66 -17.52 -10.76 3.30
CA PHE A 66 -16.49 -11.42 2.49
C PHE A 66 -15.72 -12.47 3.28
N MET A 67 -15.33 -13.56 2.60
CA MET A 67 -14.43 -14.57 3.15
C MET A 67 -12.99 -14.07 3.08
N VAL A 68 -12.47 -13.58 4.21
CA VAL A 68 -11.07 -13.14 4.32
C VAL A 68 -10.17 -14.32 4.63
N LYS A 69 -9.11 -14.49 3.87
CA LYS A 69 -8.08 -15.50 4.07
C LYS A 69 -6.88 -14.92 4.83
N ASN A 70 -6.29 -15.74 5.70
CA ASN A 70 -5.01 -15.41 6.31
C ASN A 70 -3.90 -15.40 5.25
N TYR A 71 -2.91 -14.52 5.46
CA TYR A 71 -1.75 -14.46 4.58
C TYR A 71 -1.06 -15.83 4.50
N ASP A 72 -0.75 -16.23 3.28
CA ASP A 72 0.05 -17.41 2.95
C ASP A 72 1.02 -17.02 1.83
N GLN A 73 2.31 -17.17 2.08
CA GLN A 73 3.35 -16.82 1.10
C GLN A 73 3.29 -17.66 -0.21
N ASN A 74 2.60 -18.80 -0.17
CA ASN A 74 2.41 -19.67 -1.34
C ASN A 74 1.06 -19.40 -2.04
N ALA A 75 0.25 -18.48 -1.52
CA ALA A 75 -0.99 -18.08 -2.18
C ALA A 75 -0.68 -17.26 -3.42
N VAL A 76 -1.62 -17.30 -4.36
CA VAL A 76 -1.62 -16.43 -5.53
C VAL A 76 -2.83 -15.50 -5.41
N ILE A 77 -2.57 -14.21 -5.48
CA ILE A 77 -3.58 -13.16 -5.60
C ILE A 77 -3.62 -12.74 -7.07
N ASP A 78 -4.82 -12.79 -7.68
CA ASP A 78 -4.96 -12.38 -9.08
C ASP A 78 -4.75 -10.88 -9.22
N ILE A 79 -5.41 -10.10 -8.35
CA ILE A 79 -5.29 -8.64 -8.36
C ILE A 79 -5.21 -8.13 -6.91
N TYR A 80 -4.23 -7.29 -6.65
CA TYR A 80 -4.11 -6.51 -5.42
C TYR A 80 -4.53 -5.07 -5.69
N VAL A 81 -5.46 -4.54 -4.90
CA VAL A 81 -5.94 -3.14 -5.00
C VAL A 81 -5.55 -2.40 -3.74
N ASP A 82 -4.81 -1.30 -3.88
CA ASP A 82 -4.41 -0.48 -2.74
C ASP A 82 -4.21 0.99 -3.13
N GLY A 83 -4.12 1.86 -2.14
CA GLY A 83 -3.74 3.26 -2.31
C GLY A 83 -2.23 3.49 -2.17
N ALA A 84 -1.83 4.76 -2.29
CA ALA A 84 -0.50 5.22 -1.95
C ALA A 84 -0.54 6.61 -1.32
N ASP A 85 0.49 6.93 -0.54
CA ASP A 85 0.70 8.27 0.01
C ASP A 85 1.39 9.17 -1.01
N GLU A 86 2.29 8.61 -1.84
CA GLU A 86 2.91 9.25 -3.00
C GLU A 86 3.15 8.26 -4.14
N VAL A 87 3.14 8.76 -5.37
CA VAL A 87 3.46 8.03 -6.61
C VAL A 87 4.35 8.90 -7.47
N ASP A 88 5.53 8.43 -7.85
CA ASP A 88 6.40 9.12 -8.81
C ASP A 88 6.13 8.71 -10.27
N LYS A 89 6.79 9.37 -11.22
CA LYS A 89 6.65 9.11 -12.67
C LYS A 89 7.07 7.71 -13.11
N ASN A 90 7.85 6.99 -12.28
CA ASN A 90 8.32 5.63 -12.56
C ASN A 90 7.47 4.58 -11.82
N LEU A 91 6.33 5.00 -11.25
CA LEU A 91 5.41 4.21 -10.46
C LEU A 91 6.01 3.67 -9.15
N ASN A 92 7.11 4.26 -8.67
CA ASN A 92 7.55 3.99 -7.30
C ASN A 92 6.58 4.66 -6.33
N LEU A 93 6.33 4.03 -5.18
CA LEU A 93 5.38 4.54 -4.20
C LEU A 93 6.03 4.83 -2.86
N ILE A 94 5.45 5.78 -2.12
CA ILE A 94 5.47 5.77 -0.65
C ILE A 94 4.10 5.30 -0.19
N LYS A 95 4.10 4.35 0.74
CA LYS A 95 2.93 3.78 1.40
C LYS A 95 3.19 3.64 2.90
N GLY A 96 2.12 3.37 3.64
CA GLY A 96 2.22 3.09 5.06
C GLY A 96 1.79 4.24 5.98
N GLY A 97 1.13 5.27 5.46
CA GLY A 97 0.47 6.28 6.29
C GLY A 97 -0.49 5.65 7.32
N GLY A 98 -1.17 4.56 6.96
CA GLY A 98 -2.02 3.75 7.83
C GLY A 98 -1.29 2.71 8.69
N GLY A 99 0.04 2.59 8.62
CA GLY A 99 0.85 1.66 9.42
C GLY A 99 0.86 0.20 8.94
N ALA A 100 0.40 -0.08 7.73
CA ALA A 100 0.23 -1.44 7.21
C ALA A 100 1.25 -1.84 6.11
N HIS A 101 2.22 -0.97 5.80
CA HIS A 101 3.10 -1.12 4.63
C HIS A 101 3.80 -2.49 4.52
N THR A 102 4.21 -3.10 5.63
CA THR A 102 4.82 -4.43 5.65
C THR A 102 3.86 -5.50 5.12
N ASN A 103 2.62 -5.51 5.61
CA ASN A 103 1.61 -6.46 5.15
C ASN A 103 1.12 -6.13 3.74
N GLU A 104 1.01 -4.85 3.40
CA GLU A 104 0.71 -4.37 2.04
C GLU A 104 1.75 -4.89 1.04
N LYS A 105 3.05 -4.78 1.37
CA LYS A 105 4.14 -5.27 0.53
C LYS A 105 4.11 -6.80 0.39
N ARG A 106 3.75 -7.53 1.46
CA ARG A 106 3.56 -8.99 1.40
C ARG A 106 2.49 -9.37 0.38
N LEU A 107 1.35 -8.66 0.34
CA LEU A 107 0.31 -8.91 -0.66
C LEU A 107 0.75 -8.52 -2.06
N ALA A 108 1.43 -7.38 -2.22
CA ALA A 108 1.96 -6.94 -3.51
C ALA A 108 2.92 -7.97 -4.13
N LYS A 109 3.76 -8.62 -3.30
CA LYS A 109 4.73 -9.64 -3.74
C LYS A 109 4.09 -10.92 -4.31
N ILE A 110 2.92 -11.31 -3.82
CA ILE A 110 2.22 -12.54 -4.25
C ILE A 110 1.08 -12.28 -5.22
N ALA A 111 0.89 -11.01 -5.62
CA ALA A 111 -0.14 -10.62 -6.58
C ALA A 111 0.39 -10.70 -8.02
N ASN A 112 -0.42 -11.26 -8.92
CA ASN A 112 -0.13 -11.27 -10.35
C ASN A 112 -0.22 -9.85 -10.95
N GLN A 113 -1.13 -9.02 -10.41
CA GLN A 113 -1.30 -7.63 -10.81
C GLN A 113 -1.56 -6.75 -9.59
N PHE A 114 -0.81 -5.67 -9.44
CA PHE A 114 -1.06 -4.63 -8.45
C PHE A 114 -1.65 -3.40 -9.14
N ILE A 115 -2.86 -3.01 -8.75
CA ILE A 115 -3.56 -1.80 -9.17
C ILE A 115 -3.52 -0.81 -8.01
N CYS A 116 -2.84 0.31 -8.21
CA CYS A 116 -2.80 1.39 -7.23
C CYS A 116 -3.88 2.44 -7.56
N ILE A 117 -4.70 2.83 -6.58
CA ILE A 117 -5.79 3.80 -6.73
C ILE A 117 -5.53 5.05 -5.88
N VAL A 118 -5.41 6.20 -6.52
CA VAL A 118 -5.04 7.46 -5.87
C VAL A 118 -5.84 8.64 -6.43
N ASP A 119 -5.83 9.73 -5.72
CA ASP A 119 -6.22 11.06 -6.26
C ASP A 119 -5.01 11.80 -6.81
N GLU A 120 -5.26 12.89 -7.56
CA GLU A 120 -4.21 13.66 -8.23
C GLU A 120 -3.16 14.24 -7.27
N SER A 121 -3.53 14.53 -6.01
CA SER A 121 -2.62 15.07 -5.01
C SER A 121 -1.48 14.13 -4.59
N LYS A 122 -1.60 12.84 -4.93
CA LYS A 122 -0.60 11.80 -4.63
C LYS A 122 0.48 11.67 -5.68
N ILE A 123 0.30 12.29 -6.85
CA ILE A 123 1.29 12.28 -7.92
C ILE A 123 2.36 13.32 -7.63
N VAL A 124 3.60 12.89 -7.53
CA VAL A 124 4.75 13.72 -7.20
C VAL A 124 5.87 13.57 -8.21
N GLU A 125 6.71 14.59 -8.35
CA GLU A 125 7.90 14.52 -9.19
C GLU A 125 9.00 13.66 -8.53
N THR A 126 9.15 13.80 -7.21
CA THR A 126 10.15 13.10 -6.40
C THR A 126 9.50 12.68 -5.09
N LEU A 127 9.71 11.42 -4.67
CA LEU A 127 9.20 10.88 -3.41
C LEU A 127 9.84 11.59 -2.19
N GLY A 128 9.08 11.65 -1.08
CA GLY A 128 9.58 12.11 0.22
C GLY A 128 9.00 13.45 0.71
N ASN A 129 7.93 13.95 0.09
CA ASN A 129 7.11 14.99 0.72
C ASN A 129 6.26 14.39 1.85
N PHE A 130 5.74 13.18 1.64
CA PHE A 130 5.13 12.39 2.70
C PHE A 130 6.25 11.73 3.54
N PRO A 131 6.12 11.69 4.89
CA PRO A 131 7.10 11.02 5.74
C PRO A 131 7.24 9.54 5.36
N LEU A 132 8.48 9.05 5.26
CA LEU A 132 8.74 7.65 4.94
C LEU A 132 8.53 6.76 6.17
N PRO A 133 7.53 5.85 6.20
CA PRO A 133 7.36 4.91 7.30
C PRO A 133 8.39 3.78 7.23
N VAL A 134 8.95 3.44 8.37
CA VAL A 134 9.90 2.32 8.56
C VAL A 134 9.42 1.47 9.73
N GLU A 135 9.16 0.19 9.51
CA GLU A 135 8.79 -0.75 10.57
C GLU A 135 10.03 -1.38 11.19
N ILE A 136 10.15 -1.29 12.51
CA ILE A 136 11.36 -1.67 13.26
C ILE A 136 10.99 -2.61 14.39
N ARG A 137 11.72 -3.73 14.48
CA ARG A 137 11.57 -4.69 15.58
C ARG A 137 11.77 -4.00 16.92
N THR A 138 10.91 -4.30 17.87
CA THR A 138 10.94 -3.71 19.21
C THR A 138 12.28 -3.87 19.92
N SER A 139 12.99 -4.99 19.68
CA SER A 139 14.32 -5.27 20.26
C SER A 139 15.47 -4.44 19.68
N HIS A 140 15.27 -3.73 18.56
CA HIS A 140 16.33 -3.00 17.84
C HIS A 140 16.04 -1.50 17.70
N LYS A 141 15.12 -0.97 18.52
CA LYS A 141 14.63 0.40 18.43
C LYS A 141 15.75 1.45 18.38
N GLU A 142 16.65 1.40 19.36
CA GLU A 142 17.71 2.41 19.51
C GLU A 142 18.79 2.28 18.43
N GLU A 143 19.19 1.05 18.11
CA GLU A 143 20.19 0.77 17.08
C GLU A 143 19.70 1.21 15.69
N ALA A 144 18.48 0.83 15.31
CA ALA A 144 17.90 1.22 14.03
C ALA A 144 17.68 2.74 13.95
N LEU A 145 17.24 3.40 15.03
CA LEU A 145 17.11 4.86 15.07
C LEU A 145 18.43 5.57 14.78
N LEU A 146 19.53 5.08 15.34
CA LEU A 146 20.85 5.67 15.12
C LEU A 146 21.27 5.56 13.64
N GLU A 147 21.04 4.42 13.00
CA GLU A 147 21.32 4.22 11.59
C GLU A 147 20.41 5.06 10.68
N LEU A 148 19.12 5.16 11.00
CA LEU A 148 18.15 5.95 10.23
C LEU A 148 18.43 7.46 10.29
N LYS A 149 19.06 7.97 11.34
CA LYS A 149 19.48 9.37 11.43
C LYS A 149 20.48 9.79 10.34
N LYS A 150 21.15 8.86 9.68
CA LYS A 150 21.99 9.15 8.51
C LYS A 150 21.18 9.67 7.30
N TYR A 151 19.87 9.40 7.26
CA TYR A 151 18.97 9.84 6.19
C TYR A 151 18.25 11.15 6.55
N SER A 152 17.85 11.31 7.81
CA SER A 152 17.27 12.56 8.32
C SER A 152 17.39 12.63 9.84
N GLU A 153 17.67 13.83 10.37
CA GLU A 153 17.60 14.09 11.81
C GLU A 153 16.14 14.20 12.31
N ASN A 154 15.18 14.41 11.41
CA ASN A 154 13.77 14.57 11.75
C ASN A 154 13.04 13.23 11.63
N ILE A 155 13.05 12.45 12.71
CA ILE A 155 12.39 11.14 12.80
C ILE A 155 11.42 11.17 13.97
N THR A 156 10.17 10.76 13.73
CA THR A 156 9.17 10.59 14.77
C THR A 156 8.80 9.11 14.91
N VAL A 157 8.50 8.68 16.13
CA VAL A 157 8.03 7.33 16.44
C VAL A 157 6.54 7.41 16.68
N ARG A 158 5.76 6.55 16.03
CA ARG A 158 4.31 6.50 16.24
C ARG A 158 3.99 5.94 17.64
N ASP A 159 2.92 6.43 18.24
CA ASP A 159 2.46 6.00 19.58
C ASP A 159 1.95 4.54 19.56
N SER A 160 1.36 4.09 18.46
CA SER A 160 0.86 2.74 18.28
C SER A 160 1.86 1.86 17.55
N LEU A 161 1.92 0.58 17.93
CA LEU A 161 2.64 -0.44 17.20
C LEU A 161 1.88 -0.84 15.94
N SER A 162 2.61 -1.38 14.94
CA SER A 162 2.01 -2.03 13.77
C SER A 162 1.18 -3.28 14.15
N ASP A 163 0.37 -3.81 13.24
CA ASP A 163 -0.33 -5.09 13.44
C ASP A 163 0.65 -6.24 13.75
N ASN A 164 1.90 -6.13 13.27
CA ASN A 164 3.00 -7.08 13.56
C ASN A 164 3.68 -6.84 14.92
N LYS A 165 3.17 -5.91 15.75
CA LYS A 165 3.70 -5.55 17.09
C LYS A 165 5.10 -4.94 17.06
N ASN A 166 5.43 -4.23 16.01
CA ASN A 166 6.68 -3.51 15.83
C ASN A 166 6.48 -2.00 15.92
N TYR A 167 7.56 -1.24 16.17
CA TYR A 167 7.53 0.22 16.07
C TYR A 167 7.42 0.66 14.61
N ILE A 168 6.78 1.81 14.38
CA ILE A 168 6.84 2.51 13.11
C ILE A 168 7.50 3.86 13.34
N PHE A 169 8.56 4.12 12.59
CA PHE A 169 9.26 5.39 12.54
C PHE A 169 8.88 6.11 11.25
N ASP A 170 8.57 7.39 11.35
CA ASP A 170 8.32 8.27 10.21
C ASP A 170 9.53 9.17 9.99
N ILE A 171 10.20 9.02 8.85
CA ILE A 171 11.34 9.82 8.45
C ILE A 171 10.84 11.02 7.65
N HIS A 172 11.00 12.22 8.20
CA HIS A 172 10.55 13.46 7.59
C HIS A 172 11.68 14.16 6.82
N ASN A 173 11.30 15.05 5.88
CA ASN A 173 12.22 15.91 5.14
C ASN A 173 13.33 15.13 4.41
N PHE A 174 12.99 13.95 3.89
CA PHE A 174 13.92 13.08 3.18
C PHE A 174 13.49 12.91 1.73
N LYS A 175 14.15 13.60 0.78
CA LYS A 175 13.92 13.44 -0.65
C LYS A 175 14.55 12.14 -1.14
N ILE A 176 13.75 11.31 -1.79
CA ILE A 176 14.13 9.97 -2.28
C ILE A 176 14.33 10.05 -3.79
N THR A 177 15.56 10.29 -4.20
CA THR A 177 15.94 10.42 -5.63
C THR A 177 16.29 9.09 -6.29
N GLU A 178 16.66 8.08 -5.48
CA GLU A 178 17.02 6.73 -5.90
C GLU A 178 16.18 5.71 -5.11
N PRO A 179 14.86 5.55 -5.42
CA PRO A 179 13.94 4.75 -4.60
C PRO A 179 14.41 3.32 -4.36
N GLN A 180 14.82 2.60 -5.42
CA GLN A 180 15.26 1.21 -5.30
C GLN A 180 16.53 1.06 -4.45
N LYS A 181 17.50 1.94 -4.65
CA LYS A 181 18.73 1.94 -3.84
C LYS A 181 18.40 2.24 -2.39
N THR A 182 17.58 3.24 -2.13
CA THR A 182 17.16 3.62 -0.77
C THR A 182 16.39 2.49 -0.10
N GLU A 183 15.49 1.80 -0.82
CA GLU A 183 14.76 0.64 -0.31
C GLU A 183 15.73 -0.45 0.13
N ASN A 184 16.68 -0.82 -0.72
CA ASN A 184 17.66 -1.86 -0.42
C ASN A 184 18.59 -1.48 0.74
N ASP A 185 19.12 -0.25 0.74
CA ASP A 185 20.03 0.21 1.77
C ASP A 185 19.36 0.23 3.16
N MET A 186 18.11 0.70 3.25
CA MET A 186 17.39 0.73 4.51
C MET A 186 16.93 -0.66 4.99
N LEU A 187 16.54 -1.55 4.09
CA LEU A 187 16.21 -2.94 4.44
C LEU A 187 17.41 -3.72 4.98
N ALA A 188 18.64 -3.30 4.64
CA ALA A 188 19.87 -3.90 5.19
C ALA A 188 20.19 -3.46 6.61
N ILE A 189 19.53 -2.43 7.15
CA ILE A 189 19.72 -1.96 8.54
C ILE A 189 19.20 -3.01 9.51
N ASN A 190 20.04 -3.37 10.50
CA ASN A 190 19.63 -4.34 11.51
C ASN A 190 18.42 -3.86 12.31
N GLY A 191 17.41 -4.73 12.42
CA GLY A 191 16.14 -4.42 13.09
C GLY A 191 15.07 -3.82 12.21
N VAL A 192 15.38 -3.32 11.00
CA VAL A 192 14.34 -2.94 10.02
C VAL A 192 13.61 -4.18 9.54
N VAL A 193 12.29 -4.14 9.59
CA VAL A 193 11.40 -5.22 9.13
C VAL A 193 10.97 -4.96 7.69
N ASP A 194 10.50 -3.75 7.42
CA ASP A 194 10.12 -3.28 6.09
C ASP A 194 10.03 -1.75 6.09
N ILE A 195 9.98 -1.17 4.89
CA ILE A 195 9.87 0.28 4.70
C ILE A 195 8.76 0.63 3.73
N GLY A 196 8.28 1.87 3.79
CA GLY A 196 7.19 2.36 2.97
C GLY A 196 7.54 2.63 1.51
N ILE A 197 8.77 2.41 1.04
CA ILE A 197 9.11 2.50 -0.38
C ILE A 197 8.69 1.21 -1.08
N PHE A 198 7.98 1.35 -2.21
CA PHE A 198 7.62 0.25 -3.11
C PHE A 198 8.24 0.53 -4.47
N SER A 199 9.47 0.11 -4.67
CA SER A 199 10.22 0.22 -5.94
C SER A 199 10.41 -1.13 -6.64
N ASP A 200 10.61 -2.21 -5.87
CA ASP A 200 10.67 -3.58 -6.39
C ASP A 200 9.27 -4.18 -6.61
N ASN A 201 8.33 -3.82 -5.73
CA ASN A 201 6.94 -4.33 -5.75
C ASN A 201 5.96 -3.22 -6.11
N LYS A 202 6.27 -2.46 -7.14
CA LYS A 202 5.45 -1.35 -7.62
C LYS A 202 4.24 -1.83 -8.44
N PRO A 203 3.20 -1.00 -8.56
CA PRO A 203 2.01 -1.35 -9.34
C PRO A 203 2.33 -1.40 -10.84
N GLN A 204 1.61 -2.26 -11.56
CA GLN A 204 1.58 -2.26 -13.01
C GLN A 204 0.63 -1.19 -13.55
N ILE A 205 -0.39 -0.83 -12.76
CA ILE A 205 -1.38 0.19 -13.12
C ILE A 205 -1.59 1.13 -11.94
N VAL A 206 -1.50 2.43 -12.19
CA VAL A 206 -1.96 3.46 -11.26
C VAL A 206 -3.20 4.14 -11.86
N ILE A 207 -4.29 4.15 -11.10
CA ILE A 207 -5.54 4.82 -11.47
C ILE A 207 -5.61 6.11 -10.69
N VAL A 208 -5.55 7.22 -11.41
CA VAL A 208 -5.59 8.55 -10.83
C VAL A 208 -6.97 9.14 -11.02
N GLY A 209 -7.72 9.28 -9.94
CA GLY A 209 -9.02 9.93 -9.95
C GLY A 209 -8.90 11.44 -9.84
N ASN A 210 -9.74 12.15 -10.58
CA ASN A 210 -9.95 13.59 -10.47
C ASN A 210 -11.45 13.90 -10.26
N GLU A 211 -11.85 15.16 -10.20
CA GLU A 211 -13.24 15.56 -9.94
C GLU A 211 -14.25 15.07 -10.99
N SER A 212 -13.83 14.83 -12.24
CA SER A 212 -14.71 14.50 -13.37
C SER A 212 -14.59 13.06 -13.84
N SER A 213 -13.41 12.44 -13.73
CA SER A 213 -13.09 11.14 -14.34
C SER A 213 -11.88 10.50 -13.64
N TYR A 214 -11.33 9.46 -14.26
CA TYR A 214 -10.01 8.91 -13.91
C TYR A 214 -9.14 8.76 -15.17
N ARG A 215 -7.83 8.65 -14.96
CA ARG A 215 -6.85 8.27 -15.98
C ARG A 215 -6.00 7.11 -15.49
N LEU A 216 -5.44 6.35 -16.43
CA LEU A 216 -4.52 5.25 -16.16
C LEU A 216 -3.09 5.68 -16.43
N ILE A 217 -2.16 5.22 -15.58
CA ILE A 217 -0.72 5.26 -15.83
C ILE A 217 -0.25 3.81 -15.75
N GLU A 218 0.38 3.32 -16.80
CA GLU A 218 0.86 1.94 -16.90
C GLU A 218 2.39 1.90 -16.98
N SER A 219 3.01 0.83 -16.46
CA SER A 219 4.47 0.61 -16.47
C SER A 219 4.98 0.12 -17.82
#